data_d1112b9ffd693b879ab1f246af8a9e9f
#
_entry.id   d1112b9ffd693b879ab1f246af8a9e9f
#
_cell.length_a   1.000
_cell.length_b   1.000
_cell.length_c   1.000
_cell.angle_alpha   90.00
_cell.angle_beta   90.00
_cell.angle_gamma   90.00
#
_symmetry.space_group_name_H-M   'P 1'
#
loop_
_entity.id
_entity.type
_entity.pdbx_description
1 polymer ?
#
loop_
_entity_poly.entity_id
_entity_poly.type
_entity_poly.pdbx_seq_one_letter_code
_entity_poly.pdbx_strand_id
1 'polypeptide(L)'
;TMGKYQEQLLSLEDKLESGLYCELTDKTLHDGYIEYTLLYDMIANRISIDEVIAENGGLRLMKNLVWEYDSLPHALICGGTGGGKTYFLLTIIEALLRTNADLYILDPKNADLADLGTVMGNVYHTKDDMIDCVNTFYEGMVTRSEEMKLNPNYRTGENYAYLGLSPQFLIFDEYVAFLEMLTTKESTALLSQLKKIVMLGRQAGYFLIVACQRPDAKYFGDGIRDNFNFRVGLGRMSELGYGMLFGSDVKKQFFQKRIKGRGYCDVGTSVI
;
A
#
# COMPACT_ATOMS: atom_id res chain seq x y z
N THR A 1 -9.97 30.53 -22.03
CA THR A 1 -9.31 31.85 -21.99
C THR A 1 -8.90 32.11 -20.56
N MET A 2 -7.63 32.00 -20.33
CA MET A 2 -7.06 32.31 -19.05
C MET A 2 -7.22 33.80 -18.74
N GLY A 3 -7.81 34.13 -17.61
CA GLY A 3 -8.20 35.48 -17.28
C GLY A 3 -7.03 36.34 -16.75
N LYS A 4 -7.23 37.66 -16.68
CA LYS A 4 -6.29 38.66 -16.16
C LYS A 4 -5.64 38.32 -14.80
N TYR A 5 -6.26 37.42 -13.99
CA TYR A 5 -5.82 37.07 -12.64
C TYR A 5 -5.25 35.66 -12.52
N GLN A 6 -4.97 34.99 -13.63
CA GLN A 6 -4.53 33.60 -13.62
C GLN A 6 -3.27 33.37 -12.78
N GLU A 7 -2.24 34.20 -12.96
CA GLU A 7 -0.99 34.07 -12.19
C GLU A 7 -1.24 34.26 -10.68
N GLN A 8 -2.17 35.16 -10.33
CA GLN A 8 -2.54 35.38 -8.94
C GLN A 8 -3.31 34.18 -8.37
N LEU A 9 -4.19 33.55 -9.17
CA LEU A 9 -4.93 32.37 -8.77
C LEU A 9 -4.02 31.13 -8.70
N LEU A 10 -2.97 31.07 -9.52
CA LEU A 10 -1.98 30.01 -9.51
C LEU A 10 -1.00 30.08 -8.33
N SER A 11 -0.91 31.21 -7.63
CA SER A 11 0.05 31.48 -6.55
C SER A 11 -0.62 31.93 -5.25
N LEU A 12 -1.75 31.27 -4.87
CA LEU A 12 -2.50 31.60 -3.66
C LEU A 12 -2.07 30.81 -2.43
N GLU A 13 -1.16 29.87 -2.53
CA GLU A 13 -0.79 28.89 -1.50
C GLU A 13 -0.57 29.55 -0.13
N ASP A 14 0.42 30.45 -0.02
CA ASP A 14 0.79 31.10 1.23
C ASP A 14 -0.32 31.99 1.79
N LYS A 15 -1.13 32.59 0.91
CA LYS A 15 -2.24 33.46 1.31
C LYS A 15 -3.41 32.63 1.87
N LEU A 16 -3.66 31.47 1.28
CA LEU A 16 -4.71 30.57 1.75
C LEU A 16 -4.30 29.94 3.10
N GLU A 17 -3.08 29.46 3.25
CA GLU A 17 -2.59 28.93 4.53
C GLU A 17 -2.66 29.97 5.64
N SER A 18 -2.12 31.18 5.40
CA SER A 18 -2.09 32.24 6.40
C SER A 18 -3.45 32.86 6.69
N GLY A 19 -4.29 33.03 5.67
CA GLY A 19 -5.59 33.69 5.80
C GLY A 19 -6.67 32.81 6.43
N LEU A 20 -6.58 31.48 6.20
CA LEU A 20 -7.55 30.51 6.70
C LEU A 20 -7.05 29.73 7.92
N TYR A 21 -5.80 29.95 8.34
CA TYR A 21 -5.15 29.18 9.42
C TYR A 21 -5.23 27.67 9.23
N CYS A 22 -5.10 27.23 7.97
CA CYS A 22 -5.18 25.83 7.56
C CYS A 22 -3.87 25.42 6.91
N GLU A 23 -3.64 24.13 6.81
CA GLU A 23 -2.49 23.57 6.06
C GLU A 23 -2.92 23.22 4.64
N LEU A 24 -2.19 23.70 3.64
CA LEU A 24 -2.39 23.29 2.25
C LEU A 24 -1.84 21.87 2.07
N THR A 25 -2.66 20.96 1.61
CA THR A 25 -2.27 19.56 1.38
C THR A 25 -2.05 19.24 -0.07
N ASP A 26 -2.87 19.80 -0.97
CA ASP A 26 -2.64 19.63 -2.40
C ASP A 26 -3.26 20.77 -3.23
N LYS A 27 -2.85 20.82 -4.52
CA LYS A 27 -3.34 21.74 -5.52
C LYS A 27 -3.53 20.98 -6.82
N THR A 28 -4.73 21.02 -7.35
CA THR A 28 -5.08 20.33 -8.60
C THR A 28 -5.50 21.35 -9.66
N LEU A 29 -4.92 21.24 -10.85
CA LEU A 29 -5.28 22.06 -11.99
C LEU A 29 -6.35 21.34 -12.82
N HIS A 30 -7.49 21.98 -13.03
CA HIS A 30 -8.58 21.53 -13.89
C HIS A 30 -8.73 22.44 -15.09
N ASP A 31 -9.48 22.00 -16.09
CA ASP A 31 -9.82 22.84 -17.24
C ASP A 31 -10.80 23.94 -16.78
N GLY A 32 -10.27 25.15 -16.57
CA GLY A 32 -11.07 26.34 -16.21
C GLY A 32 -11.08 26.73 -14.73
N TYR A 33 -10.54 25.94 -13.81
CA TYR A 33 -10.40 26.28 -12.40
C TYR A 33 -9.20 25.60 -11.73
N ILE A 34 -8.89 26.06 -10.52
CA ILE A 34 -7.84 25.49 -9.66
C ILE A 34 -8.52 25.06 -8.37
N GLU A 35 -8.25 23.85 -7.94
CA GLU A 35 -8.69 23.31 -6.66
C GLU A 35 -7.52 23.35 -5.67
N TYR A 36 -7.75 23.96 -4.52
CA TYR A 36 -6.83 23.96 -3.39
C TYR A 36 -7.45 23.12 -2.26
N THR A 37 -6.78 22.06 -1.83
CA THR A 37 -7.23 21.23 -0.72
C THR A 37 -6.52 21.66 0.56
N LEU A 38 -7.31 22.06 1.56
CA LEU A 38 -6.84 22.60 2.83
C LEU A 38 -7.27 21.66 3.96
N LEU A 39 -6.34 21.37 4.85
CA LEU A 39 -6.58 20.58 6.05
C LEU A 39 -6.82 21.51 7.24
N TYR A 40 -8.07 21.60 7.66
CA TYR A 40 -8.50 22.45 8.80
C TYR A 40 -8.22 21.78 10.15
N ASP A 41 -8.52 20.49 10.28
CA ASP A 41 -8.30 19.73 11.50
C ASP A 41 -7.54 18.44 11.22
N MET A 42 -6.27 18.43 11.61
CA MET A 42 -5.36 17.30 11.39
C MET A 42 -5.71 16.04 12.20
N ILE A 43 -6.58 16.19 13.20
CA ILE A 43 -6.88 15.10 14.15
C ILE A 43 -8.28 14.55 13.92
N ALA A 44 -9.18 15.32 13.32
CA ALA A 44 -10.61 14.97 13.19
C ALA A 44 -10.88 13.60 12.55
N ASN A 45 -10.03 13.18 11.60
CA ASN A 45 -10.17 11.92 10.87
C ASN A 45 -9.32 10.78 11.44
N ARG A 46 -8.50 11.04 12.46
CA ARG A 46 -7.72 9.98 13.11
C ARG A 46 -8.63 9.03 13.89
N ILE A 47 -8.22 7.78 13.90
CA ILE A 47 -8.81 6.74 14.75
C ILE A 47 -7.71 6.15 15.63
N SER A 48 -8.09 5.59 16.76
CA SER A 48 -7.18 4.79 17.59
C SER A 48 -6.96 3.42 16.94
N ILE A 49 -5.93 2.70 17.36
CA ILE A 49 -5.67 1.34 16.87
C ILE A 49 -6.85 0.40 17.16
N ASP A 50 -7.59 0.63 18.23
CA ASP A 50 -8.76 -0.17 18.59
C ASP A 50 -9.95 0.05 17.65
N GLU A 51 -9.98 1.19 16.95
CA GLU A 51 -11.00 1.55 15.96
C GLU A 51 -10.62 1.12 14.53
N VAL A 52 -9.40 0.60 14.32
CA VAL A 52 -9.00 -0.02 13.06
C VAL A 52 -9.71 -1.37 12.96
N ILE A 53 -10.84 -1.38 12.27
CA ILE A 53 -11.73 -2.54 12.14
C ILE A 53 -11.54 -3.13 10.76
N ALA A 54 -11.46 -4.48 10.73
CA ALA A 54 -11.52 -5.24 9.50
C ALA A 54 -12.95 -5.77 9.33
N GLU A 55 -13.65 -5.28 8.33
CA GLU A 55 -15.01 -5.68 8.00
C GLU A 55 -15.12 -5.95 6.49
N ASN A 56 -15.75 -7.07 6.14
CA ASN A 56 -16.17 -7.37 4.76
C ASN A 56 -15.06 -7.20 3.68
N GLY A 57 -13.82 -7.65 3.97
CA GLY A 57 -12.72 -7.52 3.01
C GLY A 57 -12.08 -6.12 2.97
N GLY A 58 -12.22 -5.33 4.04
CA GLY A 58 -11.65 -4.00 4.17
C GLY A 58 -11.09 -3.68 5.55
N LEU A 59 -10.13 -2.78 5.61
CA LEU A 59 -9.56 -2.21 6.84
C LEU A 59 -9.90 -0.72 6.92
N ARG A 60 -10.57 -0.30 7.99
CA ARG A 60 -10.77 1.12 8.27
C ARG A 60 -9.49 1.70 8.88
N LEU A 61 -8.75 2.48 8.12
CA LEU A 61 -7.46 3.08 8.52
C LEU A 61 -7.61 4.49 9.08
N MET A 62 -8.69 5.21 8.70
CA MET A 62 -9.11 6.50 9.24
C MET A 62 -10.63 6.56 9.19
N LYS A 63 -11.27 7.58 9.81
CA LYS A 63 -12.74 7.75 9.76
C LYS A 63 -13.29 7.75 8.33
N ASN A 64 -12.54 8.36 7.40
CA ASN A 64 -12.91 8.52 5.99
C ASN A 64 -12.01 7.72 5.03
N LEU A 65 -11.17 6.82 5.53
CA LEU A 65 -10.28 6.01 4.73
C LEU A 65 -10.47 4.52 5.08
N VAL A 66 -10.99 3.78 4.13
CA VAL A 66 -11.09 2.32 4.19
C VAL A 66 -10.27 1.73 3.05
N TRP A 67 -9.40 0.78 3.36
CA TRP A 67 -8.74 -0.03 2.37
C TRP A 67 -9.54 -1.32 2.16
N GLU A 68 -10.29 -1.37 1.09
CA GLU A 68 -11.05 -2.55 0.66
C GLU A 68 -10.12 -3.48 -0.14
N TYR A 69 -9.38 -4.36 0.54
CA TYR A 69 -8.37 -5.20 -0.09
C TYR A 69 -8.96 -6.22 -1.09
N ASP A 70 -10.23 -6.55 -1.01
CA ASP A 70 -10.92 -7.36 -2.01
C ASP A 70 -11.20 -6.60 -3.31
N SER A 71 -11.39 -5.28 -3.25
CA SER A 71 -11.62 -4.41 -4.40
C SER A 71 -10.34 -3.77 -4.91
N LEU A 72 -9.45 -3.36 -3.99
CA LEU A 72 -8.15 -2.74 -4.24
C LEU A 72 -7.03 -3.68 -3.76
N PRO A 73 -6.80 -4.79 -4.45
CA PRO A 73 -5.83 -5.79 -4.02
C PRO A 73 -4.41 -5.22 -4.04
N HIS A 74 -3.63 -5.75 -3.14
CA HIS A 74 -2.21 -5.44 -2.96
C HIS A 74 -1.94 -3.98 -2.56
N ALA A 75 -1.09 -3.80 -1.56
CA ALA A 75 -0.71 -2.50 -1.05
C ALA A 75 0.77 -2.19 -1.31
N LEU A 76 1.04 -0.98 -1.82
CA LEU A 76 2.39 -0.44 -1.99
C LEU A 76 2.58 0.77 -1.08
N ILE A 77 3.46 0.64 -0.09
CA ILE A 77 3.70 1.65 0.94
C ILE A 77 5.09 2.23 0.74
N CYS A 78 5.16 3.50 0.37
CA CYS A 78 6.42 4.18 0.09
C CYS A 78 6.68 5.33 1.06
N GLY A 79 7.95 5.66 1.23
CA GLY A 79 8.36 6.82 2.03
C GLY A 79 9.80 6.69 2.52
N GLY A 80 10.43 7.83 2.74
CA GLY A 80 11.80 7.90 3.24
C GLY A 80 11.95 7.36 4.66
N THR A 81 13.21 7.23 5.12
CA THR A 81 13.52 6.87 6.49
C THR A 81 12.87 7.85 7.47
N GLY A 82 12.22 7.32 8.50
CA GLY A 82 11.48 8.12 9.48
C GLY A 82 10.10 8.60 9.03
N GLY A 83 9.64 8.25 7.81
CA GLY A 83 8.31 8.62 7.29
C GLY A 83 7.14 7.94 8.00
N GLY A 84 7.38 6.86 8.73
CA GLY A 84 6.35 6.13 9.50
C GLY A 84 5.90 4.82 8.87
N LYS A 85 6.60 4.28 7.86
CA LYS A 85 6.24 3.03 7.16
C LYS A 85 6.05 1.85 8.12
N THR A 86 7.05 1.55 8.95
CA THR A 86 7.01 0.42 9.89
C THR A 86 5.83 0.55 10.87
N TYR A 87 5.57 1.75 11.40
CA TYR A 87 4.39 1.97 12.26
C TYR A 87 3.06 1.75 11.50
N PHE A 88 3.00 2.16 10.26
CA PHE A 88 1.82 1.93 9.43
C PHE A 88 1.63 0.43 9.13
N LEU A 89 2.71 -0.29 8.84
CA LEU A 89 2.68 -1.75 8.68
C LEU A 89 2.22 -2.44 9.97
N LEU A 90 2.76 -2.06 11.14
CA LEU A 90 2.33 -2.60 12.43
C LEU A 90 0.83 -2.37 12.68
N THR A 91 0.31 -1.20 12.31
CA THR A 91 -1.13 -0.92 12.40
C THR A 91 -1.95 -1.86 11.53
N ILE A 92 -1.52 -2.11 10.29
CA ILE A 92 -2.19 -3.06 9.39
C ILE A 92 -2.10 -4.48 9.93
N ILE A 93 -0.91 -4.90 10.38
CA ILE A 93 -0.67 -6.24 10.95
C ILE A 93 -1.59 -6.46 12.15
N GLU A 94 -1.64 -5.52 13.09
CA GLU A 94 -2.51 -5.63 14.27
C GLU A 94 -3.98 -5.71 13.88
N ALA A 95 -4.43 -4.91 12.92
CA ALA A 95 -5.80 -4.98 12.44
C ALA A 95 -6.13 -6.33 11.78
N LEU A 96 -5.23 -6.87 10.98
CA LEU A 96 -5.39 -8.16 10.32
C LEU A 96 -5.36 -9.34 11.32
N LEU A 97 -4.54 -9.26 12.36
CA LEU A 97 -4.50 -10.27 13.44
C LEU A 97 -5.82 -10.37 14.23
N ARG A 98 -6.66 -9.34 14.19
CA ARG A 98 -8.00 -9.35 14.79
C ARG A 98 -9.05 -10.04 13.90
N THR A 99 -8.63 -10.48 12.73
CA THR A 99 -9.46 -11.23 11.77
C THR A 99 -9.01 -12.68 11.70
N ASN A 100 -9.58 -13.44 10.78
CA ASN A 100 -9.14 -14.78 10.42
C ASN A 100 -8.03 -14.82 9.37
N ALA A 101 -7.32 -13.70 9.14
CA ALA A 101 -6.25 -13.61 8.15
C ALA A 101 -4.99 -14.35 8.61
N ASP A 102 -4.34 -15.04 7.67
CA ASP A 102 -3.01 -15.60 7.87
C ASP A 102 -1.96 -14.61 7.37
N LEU A 103 -0.94 -14.35 8.20
CA LEU A 103 0.09 -13.37 7.90
C LEU A 103 1.45 -14.03 7.77
N TYR A 104 2.20 -13.59 6.76
CA TYR A 104 3.59 -13.95 6.49
C TYR A 104 4.40 -12.66 6.40
N ILE A 105 5.41 -12.50 7.26
CA ILE A 105 6.16 -11.25 7.41
C ILE A 105 7.60 -11.48 7.02
N LEU A 106 8.10 -10.65 6.12
CA LEU A 106 9.49 -10.67 5.63
C LEU A 106 10.18 -9.36 5.98
N ASP A 107 11.18 -9.41 6.86
CA ASP A 107 11.99 -8.26 7.26
C ASP A 107 13.48 -8.53 6.98
N PRO A 108 13.97 -8.18 5.77
CA PRO A 108 15.35 -8.45 5.37
C PRO A 108 16.40 -7.67 6.17
N LYS A 109 15.98 -6.67 6.94
CA LYS A 109 16.88 -5.89 7.80
C LYS A 109 17.01 -6.45 9.20
N ASN A 110 16.20 -7.46 9.54
CA ASN A 110 16.11 -8.01 10.90
C ASN A 110 15.91 -6.89 11.94
N ALA A 111 14.91 -6.04 11.69
CA ALA A 111 14.58 -4.86 12.48
C ALA A 111 13.23 -5.03 13.20
N ASP A 112 12.45 -3.95 13.34
CA ASP A 112 11.25 -3.89 14.17
C ASP A 112 10.20 -4.98 13.84
N LEU A 113 10.02 -5.37 12.55
CA LEU A 113 9.06 -6.42 12.21
C LEU A 113 9.59 -7.82 12.48
N ALA A 114 10.89 -8.05 12.43
CA ALA A 114 11.48 -9.34 12.78
C ALA A 114 11.25 -9.69 14.27
N ASP A 115 11.15 -8.69 15.15
CA ASP A 115 10.87 -8.88 16.58
C ASP A 115 9.51 -9.53 16.83
N LEU A 116 8.56 -9.40 15.88
CA LEU A 116 7.26 -10.10 15.94
C LEU A 116 7.41 -11.62 15.94
N GLY A 117 8.54 -12.16 15.46
CA GLY A 117 8.87 -13.58 15.52
C GLY A 117 8.91 -14.17 16.93
N THR A 118 9.00 -13.32 17.96
CA THR A 118 8.92 -13.74 19.37
C THR A 118 7.51 -14.08 19.84
N VAL A 119 6.49 -13.57 19.16
CA VAL A 119 5.07 -13.67 19.55
C VAL A 119 4.20 -14.33 18.48
N MET A 120 4.67 -14.44 17.25
CA MET A 120 3.94 -15.09 16.15
C MET A 120 4.90 -15.92 15.27
N GLY A 121 4.36 -16.97 14.63
CA GLY A 121 5.08 -17.72 13.60
C GLY A 121 5.20 -16.91 12.29
N ASN A 122 5.64 -17.52 11.22
CA ASN A 122 5.65 -16.95 9.86
C ASN A 122 6.32 -15.56 9.74
N VAL A 123 7.36 -15.30 10.54
CA VAL A 123 8.19 -14.10 10.48
C VAL A 123 9.60 -14.49 10.11
N TYR A 124 10.11 -13.98 9.00
CA TYR A 124 11.37 -14.41 8.39
C TYR A 124 12.28 -13.21 8.10
N HIS A 125 13.58 -13.38 8.32
CA HIS A 125 14.58 -12.33 8.07
C HIS A 125 15.82 -12.84 7.34
N THR A 126 16.03 -14.17 7.28
CA THR A 126 17.15 -14.73 6.49
C THR A 126 16.77 -14.85 5.02
N LYS A 127 17.76 -14.74 4.13
CA LYS A 127 17.52 -14.80 2.68
C LYS A 127 16.77 -16.07 2.29
N ASP A 128 17.25 -17.22 2.76
CA ASP A 128 16.75 -18.52 2.33
C ASP A 128 15.32 -18.77 2.86
N ASP A 129 15.06 -18.45 4.15
CA ASP A 129 13.72 -18.57 4.73
C ASP A 129 12.70 -17.64 4.04
N MET A 130 13.13 -16.43 3.63
CA MET A 130 12.26 -15.51 2.89
C MET A 130 11.95 -16.03 1.48
N ILE A 131 12.92 -16.61 0.77
CA ILE A 131 12.70 -17.26 -0.53
C ILE A 131 11.72 -18.41 -0.38
N ASP A 132 11.92 -19.28 0.60
CA ASP A 132 11.05 -20.43 0.86
C ASP A 132 9.65 -20.01 1.24
N CYS A 133 9.52 -18.92 2.02
CA CYS A 133 8.21 -18.34 2.34
C CYS A 133 7.47 -17.86 1.09
N VAL A 134 8.14 -17.12 0.18
CA VAL A 134 7.53 -16.69 -1.09
C VAL A 134 7.12 -17.86 -1.96
N ASN A 135 7.96 -18.89 -2.06
CA ASN A 135 7.65 -20.11 -2.80
C ASN A 135 6.39 -20.80 -2.23
N THR A 136 6.37 -21.03 -0.93
CA THR A 136 5.24 -21.66 -0.23
C THR A 136 3.94 -20.84 -0.38
N PHE A 137 4.03 -19.53 -0.27
CA PHE A 137 2.89 -18.62 -0.44
C PHE A 137 2.35 -18.68 -1.88
N TYR A 138 3.23 -18.69 -2.88
CA TYR A 138 2.83 -18.83 -4.27
C TYR A 138 2.19 -20.19 -4.57
N GLU A 139 2.79 -21.28 -4.12
CA GLU A 139 2.27 -22.63 -4.29
C GLU A 139 0.90 -22.81 -3.60
N GLY A 140 0.75 -22.27 -2.40
CA GLY A 140 -0.52 -22.24 -1.68
C GLY A 140 -1.61 -21.49 -2.44
N MET A 141 -1.28 -20.35 -3.07
CA MET A 141 -2.22 -19.63 -3.94
C MET A 141 -2.67 -20.46 -5.14
N VAL A 142 -1.73 -21.14 -5.81
CA VAL A 142 -2.04 -21.98 -6.99
C VAL A 142 -2.93 -23.14 -6.57
N THR A 143 -2.55 -23.88 -5.54
CA THR A 143 -3.31 -25.00 -5.00
C THR A 143 -4.72 -24.59 -4.61
N ARG A 144 -4.86 -23.50 -3.84
CA ARG A 144 -6.18 -22.97 -3.45
C ARG A 144 -7.03 -22.60 -4.66
N SER A 145 -6.44 -21.98 -5.68
CA SER A 145 -7.18 -21.61 -6.90
C SER A 145 -7.75 -22.82 -7.63
N GLU A 146 -7.03 -23.95 -7.63
CA GLU A 146 -7.48 -25.21 -8.21
C GLU A 146 -8.57 -25.86 -7.36
N GLU A 147 -8.35 -25.96 -6.03
CA GLU A 147 -9.31 -26.52 -5.08
C GLU A 147 -10.64 -25.76 -5.05
N MET A 148 -10.60 -24.43 -5.13
CA MET A 148 -11.81 -23.60 -5.23
C MET A 148 -12.69 -24.00 -6.41
N LYS A 149 -12.09 -24.25 -7.57
CA LYS A 149 -12.82 -24.65 -8.79
C LYS A 149 -13.44 -26.05 -8.69
N LEU A 150 -12.88 -26.91 -7.84
CA LEU A 150 -13.40 -28.25 -7.56
C LEU A 150 -14.48 -28.24 -6.48
N ASN A 151 -14.66 -27.15 -5.75
CA ASN A 151 -15.66 -27.04 -4.70
C ASN A 151 -17.08 -27.02 -5.29
N PRO A 152 -18.01 -27.89 -4.81
CA PRO A 152 -19.39 -27.92 -5.31
C PRO A 152 -20.15 -26.60 -5.17
N ASN A 153 -19.76 -25.75 -4.24
CA ASN A 153 -20.35 -24.44 -4.00
C ASN A 153 -19.68 -23.32 -4.81
N TYR A 154 -18.66 -23.63 -5.60
CA TYR A 154 -17.98 -22.63 -6.42
C TYR A 154 -18.94 -21.97 -7.42
N ARG A 155 -18.84 -20.65 -7.52
CA ARG A 155 -19.58 -19.85 -8.51
C ARG A 155 -18.63 -18.97 -9.28
N THR A 156 -18.80 -18.91 -10.59
CA THR A 156 -18.03 -18.01 -11.46
C THR A 156 -18.28 -16.55 -11.07
N GLY A 157 -17.21 -15.79 -10.86
CA GLY A 157 -17.28 -14.38 -10.46
C GLY A 157 -17.16 -14.14 -8.95
N GLU A 158 -17.34 -15.19 -8.11
CA GLU A 158 -17.15 -15.10 -6.67
C GLU A 158 -15.68 -15.32 -6.29
N ASN A 159 -15.26 -14.74 -5.17
CA ASN A 159 -13.90 -14.87 -4.64
C ASN A 159 -13.84 -15.89 -3.47
N TYR A 160 -12.66 -16.03 -2.88
CA TYR A 160 -12.36 -16.93 -1.75
C TYR A 160 -13.32 -16.74 -0.56
N ALA A 161 -13.75 -15.49 -0.28
CA ALA A 161 -14.61 -15.19 0.87
C ALA A 161 -16.01 -15.81 0.72
N TYR A 162 -16.53 -15.96 -0.50
CA TYR A 162 -17.77 -16.65 -0.77
C TYR A 162 -17.75 -18.12 -0.34
N LEU A 163 -16.58 -18.75 -0.38
CA LEU A 163 -16.36 -20.12 0.09
C LEU A 163 -15.97 -20.20 1.57
N GLY A 164 -15.97 -19.08 2.29
CA GLY A 164 -15.58 -19.00 3.71
C GLY A 164 -14.08 -19.19 3.96
N LEU A 165 -13.24 -18.99 2.94
CA LEU A 165 -11.80 -19.13 3.08
C LEU A 165 -11.17 -17.87 3.67
N SER A 166 -10.09 -18.04 4.44
CA SER A 166 -9.35 -16.93 5.06
C SER A 166 -8.45 -16.20 4.06
N PRO A 167 -8.34 -14.87 4.13
CA PRO A 167 -7.35 -14.13 3.36
C PRO A 167 -5.93 -14.41 3.87
N GLN A 168 -4.97 -14.40 2.94
CA GLN A 168 -3.55 -14.64 3.17
C GLN A 168 -2.77 -13.37 2.80
N PHE A 169 -1.93 -12.87 3.68
CA PHE A 169 -1.13 -11.67 3.42
C PHE A 169 0.36 -11.95 3.52
N LEU A 170 1.10 -11.63 2.47
CA LEU A 170 2.55 -11.62 2.45
C LEU A 170 3.03 -10.17 2.54
N ILE A 171 3.73 -9.84 3.63
CA ILE A 171 4.11 -8.49 4.02
C ILE A 171 5.62 -8.36 3.96
N PHE A 172 6.10 -7.43 3.13
CA PHE A 172 7.52 -7.08 3.03
C PHE A 172 7.77 -5.73 3.72
N ASP A 173 8.64 -5.69 4.72
CA ASP A 173 9.29 -4.44 5.12
C ASP A 173 10.61 -4.30 4.35
N GLU A 174 10.79 -3.16 3.68
CA GLU A 174 11.97 -2.85 2.87
C GLU A 174 12.26 -3.86 1.74
N TYR A 175 11.28 -4.07 0.88
CA TYR A 175 11.31 -4.99 -0.26
C TYR A 175 12.58 -4.91 -1.12
N VAL A 176 13.09 -3.68 -1.33
CA VAL A 176 14.32 -3.45 -2.11
C VAL A 176 15.52 -4.12 -1.44
N ALA A 177 15.62 -4.05 -0.10
CA ALA A 177 16.71 -4.69 0.62
C ALA A 177 16.68 -6.21 0.44
N PHE A 178 15.51 -6.82 0.41
CA PHE A 178 15.39 -8.25 0.10
C PHE A 178 15.89 -8.58 -1.31
N LEU A 179 15.49 -7.82 -2.32
CA LEU A 179 15.95 -8.08 -3.70
C LEU A 179 17.46 -7.92 -3.87
N GLU A 180 18.08 -6.99 -3.13
CA GLU A 180 19.54 -6.79 -3.17
C GLU A 180 20.32 -7.96 -2.52
N MET A 181 19.68 -8.82 -1.72
CA MET A 181 20.28 -10.04 -1.17
C MET A 181 20.32 -11.19 -2.20
N LEU A 182 19.55 -11.10 -3.27
CA LEU A 182 19.34 -12.16 -4.24
C LEU A 182 20.36 -12.12 -5.37
N THR A 183 20.73 -13.30 -5.86
CA THR A 183 21.41 -13.43 -7.16
C THR A 183 20.43 -13.10 -8.28
N THR A 184 20.96 -12.80 -9.47
CA THR A 184 20.12 -12.51 -10.65
C THR A 184 19.14 -13.66 -10.96
N LYS A 185 19.55 -14.91 -10.79
CA LYS A 185 18.68 -16.08 -11.02
C LYS A 185 17.55 -16.17 -10.00
N GLU A 186 17.86 -15.99 -8.71
CA GLU A 186 16.88 -15.99 -7.62
C GLU A 186 15.88 -14.84 -7.79
N SER A 187 16.38 -13.64 -8.09
CA SER A 187 15.53 -12.45 -8.31
C SER A 187 14.58 -12.66 -9.50
N THR A 188 15.04 -13.21 -10.61
CA THR A 188 14.20 -13.48 -11.78
C THR A 188 13.08 -14.48 -11.46
N ALA A 189 13.40 -15.56 -10.75
CA ALA A 189 12.43 -16.57 -10.34
C ALA A 189 11.37 -15.96 -9.38
N LEU A 190 11.83 -15.24 -8.36
CA LEU A 190 10.99 -14.60 -7.37
C LEU A 190 10.06 -13.54 -8.00
N LEU A 191 10.57 -12.66 -8.85
CA LEU A 191 9.77 -11.65 -9.56
C LEU A 191 8.68 -12.30 -10.44
N SER A 192 8.98 -13.46 -11.07
CA SER A 192 7.98 -14.22 -11.83
C SER A 192 6.83 -14.72 -10.94
N GLN A 193 7.13 -15.18 -9.74
CA GLN A 193 6.11 -15.62 -8.78
C GLN A 193 5.30 -14.43 -8.24
N LEU A 194 5.96 -13.36 -7.82
CA LEU A 194 5.28 -12.14 -7.34
C LEU A 194 4.35 -11.56 -8.41
N LYS A 195 4.78 -11.57 -9.67
CA LYS A 195 3.94 -11.15 -10.80
C LYS A 195 2.66 -11.99 -10.90
N LYS A 196 2.76 -13.30 -10.75
CA LYS A 196 1.58 -14.18 -10.77
C LYS A 196 0.67 -13.94 -9.55
N ILE A 197 1.26 -13.70 -8.37
CA ILE A 197 0.49 -13.39 -7.16
C ILE A 197 -0.31 -12.10 -7.36
N VAL A 198 0.30 -11.01 -7.83
CA VAL A 198 -0.42 -9.75 -8.02
C VAL A 198 -1.48 -9.81 -9.14
N MET A 199 -1.32 -10.71 -10.09
CA MET A 199 -2.29 -10.89 -11.18
C MET A 199 -3.46 -11.81 -10.83
N LEU A 200 -3.23 -12.82 -9.99
CA LEU A 200 -4.18 -13.93 -9.77
C LEU A 200 -4.62 -14.05 -8.31
N GLY A 201 -3.86 -13.50 -7.37
CA GLY A 201 -4.04 -13.72 -5.93
C GLY A 201 -5.38 -13.24 -5.39
N ARG A 202 -5.91 -12.12 -5.90
CA ARG A 202 -7.18 -11.52 -5.42
C ARG A 202 -8.31 -12.54 -5.31
N GLN A 203 -8.53 -13.34 -6.33
CA GLN A 203 -9.63 -14.29 -6.36
C GLN A 203 -9.44 -15.44 -5.35
N ALA A 204 -8.19 -15.86 -5.14
CA ALA A 204 -7.82 -16.89 -4.17
C ALA A 204 -7.66 -16.37 -2.73
N GLY A 205 -7.73 -15.04 -2.53
CA GLY A 205 -7.52 -14.40 -1.24
C GLY A 205 -6.05 -14.27 -0.83
N TYR A 206 -5.13 -14.13 -1.79
CA TYR A 206 -3.70 -13.96 -1.56
C TYR A 206 -3.26 -12.56 -1.93
N PHE A 207 -2.80 -11.80 -0.93
CA PHE A 207 -2.50 -10.38 -1.04
C PHE A 207 -1.05 -10.07 -0.71
N LEU A 208 -0.44 -9.12 -1.43
CA LEU A 208 0.87 -8.58 -1.12
C LEU A 208 0.74 -7.20 -0.45
N ILE A 209 1.52 -6.98 0.58
CA ILE A 209 1.76 -5.66 1.18
C ILE A 209 3.26 -5.42 1.09
N VAL A 210 3.66 -4.45 0.29
CA VAL A 210 5.08 -4.18 0.02
C VAL A 210 5.44 -2.78 0.49
N ALA A 211 6.41 -2.69 1.41
CA ALA A 211 6.99 -1.43 1.81
C ALA A 211 8.37 -1.23 1.19
N CYS A 212 8.66 -0.02 0.73
CA CYS A 212 9.96 0.39 0.22
C CYS A 212 10.18 1.90 0.40
N GLN A 213 11.42 2.35 0.25
CA GLN A 213 11.69 3.79 0.30
C GLN A 213 11.17 4.50 -0.94
N ARG A 214 11.36 3.89 -2.11
CA ARG A 214 10.95 4.40 -3.41
C ARG A 214 10.62 3.24 -4.36
N PRO A 215 9.52 3.32 -5.13
CA PRO A 215 9.07 2.22 -5.98
C PRO A 215 9.74 2.29 -7.37
N ASP A 216 11.06 2.20 -7.41
CA ASP A 216 11.81 2.20 -8.67
C ASP A 216 11.45 0.99 -9.53
N ALA A 217 11.17 1.22 -10.82
CA ALA A 217 10.72 0.19 -11.76
C ALA A 217 11.69 -1.00 -11.88
N LYS A 218 12.99 -0.77 -11.70
CA LYS A 218 14.01 -1.83 -11.76
C LYS A 218 13.81 -2.96 -10.73
N TYR A 219 13.13 -2.67 -9.61
CA TYR A 219 12.88 -3.65 -8.55
C TYR A 219 11.52 -4.34 -8.65
N PHE A 220 10.57 -3.78 -9.40
CA PHE A 220 9.24 -4.36 -9.53
C PHE A 220 9.03 -5.14 -10.83
N GLY A 221 9.93 -4.97 -11.81
CA GLY A 221 9.72 -5.54 -13.14
C GLY A 221 8.47 -4.99 -13.83
N ASP A 222 8.26 -5.41 -15.08
CA ASP A 222 7.14 -4.93 -15.87
C ASP A 222 5.80 -5.46 -15.36
N GLY A 223 4.88 -4.57 -15.05
CA GLY A 223 3.48 -4.87 -14.71
C GLY A 223 3.25 -5.31 -13.25
N ILE A 224 4.27 -5.48 -12.41
CA ILE A 224 4.06 -5.80 -10.99
C ILE A 224 3.52 -4.56 -10.27
N ARG A 225 4.21 -3.41 -10.41
CA ARG A 225 3.85 -2.17 -9.72
C ARG A 225 2.43 -1.69 -10.03
N ASP A 226 1.97 -1.88 -11.26
CA ASP A 226 0.66 -1.41 -11.70
C ASP A 226 -0.49 -2.21 -11.11
N ASN A 227 -0.22 -3.40 -10.58
CA ASN A 227 -1.20 -4.24 -9.90
C ASN A 227 -1.33 -3.95 -8.39
N PHE A 228 -0.51 -3.06 -7.82
CA PHE A 228 -0.75 -2.53 -6.48
C PHE A 228 -1.79 -1.42 -6.57
N ASN A 229 -3.03 -1.73 -6.18
CA ASN A 229 -4.15 -0.80 -6.34
C ASN A 229 -4.33 0.14 -5.14
N PHE A 230 -3.87 -0.27 -3.96
CA PHE A 230 -3.79 0.59 -2.79
C PHE A 230 -2.37 1.12 -2.63
N ARG A 231 -2.16 2.43 -2.77
CA ARG A 231 -0.83 3.03 -2.75
C ARG A 231 -0.76 4.12 -1.68
N VAL A 232 0.27 4.08 -0.86
CA VAL A 232 0.46 5.01 0.26
C VAL A 232 1.85 5.62 0.21
N GLY A 233 1.92 6.95 0.18
CA GLY A 233 3.15 7.72 0.26
C GLY A 233 3.26 8.41 1.61
N LEU A 234 4.13 7.93 2.51
CA LEU A 234 4.30 8.45 3.87
C LEU A 234 5.47 9.41 3.98
N GLY A 235 5.24 10.52 4.68
CA GLY A 235 6.21 11.59 4.80
C GLY A 235 6.42 12.34 3.48
N ARG A 236 7.43 13.21 3.45
CA ARG A 236 7.75 14.00 2.25
C ARG A 236 8.55 13.15 1.26
N MET A 237 8.07 13.05 0.05
CA MET A 237 8.77 12.45 -1.08
C MET A 237 9.15 13.53 -2.11
N SER A 238 10.05 13.21 -3.04
CA SER A 238 10.30 14.05 -4.22
C SER A 238 9.13 13.94 -5.20
N GLU A 239 8.99 14.94 -6.09
CA GLU A 239 8.00 14.87 -7.19
C GLU A 239 8.15 13.60 -8.02
N LEU A 240 9.39 13.22 -8.33
CA LEU A 240 9.69 11.96 -9.01
C LEU A 240 9.19 10.75 -8.20
N GLY A 241 9.36 10.78 -6.88
CA GLY A 241 8.88 9.71 -5.99
C GLY A 241 7.35 9.59 -6.01
N TYR A 242 6.64 10.71 -5.94
CA TYR A 242 5.18 10.73 -6.07
C TYR A 242 4.73 10.26 -7.46
N GLY A 243 5.39 10.72 -8.53
CA GLY A 243 5.10 10.27 -9.90
C GLY A 243 5.33 8.76 -10.09
N MET A 244 6.36 8.19 -9.46
CA MET A 244 6.61 6.75 -9.48
C MET A 244 5.54 5.95 -8.70
N LEU A 245 5.02 6.53 -7.62
CA LEU A 245 4.04 5.87 -6.76
C LEU A 245 2.62 5.98 -7.31
N PHE A 246 2.17 7.19 -7.63
CA PHE A 246 0.78 7.47 -8.00
C PHE A 246 0.54 7.56 -9.51
N GLY A 247 1.60 7.63 -10.31
CA GLY A 247 1.53 7.84 -11.76
C GLY A 247 1.89 9.27 -12.15
N SER A 248 2.45 9.43 -13.35
CA SER A 248 2.86 10.73 -13.90
C SER A 248 1.70 11.58 -14.43
N ASP A 249 0.53 10.98 -14.56
CA ASP A 249 -0.72 11.61 -15.01
C ASP A 249 -1.52 12.28 -13.88
N VAL A 250 -1.13 12.04 -12.63
CA VAL A 250 -1.73 12.70 -11.47
C VAL A 250 -1.36 14.18 -11.46
N LYS A 251 -2.33 15.02 -11.80
CA LYS A 251 -2.18 16.51 -11.90
C LYS A 251 -2.19 17.19 -10.53
N LYS A 252 -1.76 16.52 -9.46
CA LYS A 252 -1.67 17.08 -8.11
C LYS A 252 -0.27 17.58 -7.80
N GLN A 253 -0.18 18.71 -7.13
CA GLN A 253 1.03 19.14 -6.43
C GLN A 253 0.92 18.76 -4.96
N PHE A 254 1.89 17.98 -4.48
CA PHE A 254 1.89 17.44 -3.12
C PHE A 254 2.70 18.37 -2.21
N PHE A 255 2.05 18.94 -1.20
CA PHE A 255 2.64 19.89 -0.25
C PHE A 255 2.97 19.27 1.11
N GLN A 256 3.35 18.00 1.10
CA GLN A 256 3.61 17.27 2.34
C GLN A 256 4.72 17.90 3.18
N LYS A 257 4.40 18.28 4.41
CA LYS A 257 5.37 18.62 5.45
C LYS A 257 6.01 17.35 6.00
N ARG A 258 7.25 17.44 6.54
CA ARG A 258 7.95 16.31 7.15
C ARG A 258 7.33 15.95 8.51
N ILE A 259 6.13 15.41 8.49
CA ILE A 259 5.42 14.94 9.68
C ILE A 259 5.35 13.41 9.60
N LYS A 260 5.90 12.74 10.61
CA LYS A 260 5.92 11.27 10.69
C LYS A 260 4.51 10.71 10.67
N GLY A 261 4.26 9.72 9.83
CA GLY A 261 2.97 9.03 9.73
C GLY A 261 1.90 9.79 8.92
N ARG A 262 2.23 10.96 8.34
CA ARG A 262 1.34 11.65 7.38
C ARG A 262 1.76 11.32 5.95
N GLY A 263 0.79 11.28 5.06
CA GLY A 263 1.04 10.96 3.67
C GLY A 263 -0.19 11.13 2.82
N TYR A 264 -0.06 10.66 1.60
CA TYR A 264 -1.14 10.57 0.63
C TYR A 264 -1.46 9.12 0.36
N CYS A 265 -2.71 8.85 0.03
CA CYS A 265 -3.21 7.53 -0.25
C CYS A 265 -4.04 7.52 -1.53
N ASP A 266 -3.72 6.61 -2.44
CA ASP A 266 -4.55 6.31 -3.60
C ASP A 266 -5.53 5.19 -3.22
N VAL A 267 -6.81 5.51 -3.29
CA VAL A 267 -7.92 4.59 -3.01
C VAL A 267 -8.63 4.12 -4.28
N GLY A 268 -7.96 4.20 -5.42
CA GLY A 268 -8.44 3.74 -6.72
C GLY A 268 -9.32 4.76 -7.47
N THR A 269 -9.96 5.69 -6.77
CA THR A 269 -10.77 6.76 -7.37
C THR A 269 -10.07 8.11 -7.34
N SER A 270 -9.24 8.33 -6.35
CA SER A 270 -8.50 9.58 -6.15
C SER A 270 -7.33 9.38 -5.20
N VAL A 271 -6.35 10.26 -5.29
CA VAL A 271 -5.30 10.40 -4.27
C VAL A 271 -5.77 11.40 -3.22
N ILE A 272 -5.87 10.96 -1.96
CA ILE A 272 -6.33 11.75 -0.81
C ILE A 272 -5.24 11.89 0.24
#